data_2dd696016e6f7f9e2a14c2b08851ce51
#
_entry.id   2dd696016e6f7f9e2a14c2b08851ce51
#
_cell.length_a   1.000
_cell.length_b   1.000
_cell.length_c   1.000
_cell.angle_alpha   90.00
_cell.angle_beta   90.00
_cell.angle_gamma   90.00
#
_symmetry.space_group_name_H-M   'P 1'
#
loop_
_entity.id
_entity.type
_entity.pdbx_description
1 polymer ?
#
loop_
_entity_poly.entity_id
_entity_poly.type
_entity_poly.pdbx_seq_one_letter_code
_entity_poly.pdbx_strand_id
1 'polypeptide(L)'
;EKADVIAALEGLVDIFLTDFKYMDGELAGRLSHAGDYPEVAKRALEQMVKITGEPLFNKEGMMQRGVIVRHLLLPGHKKNAKAVLQYLWETYGDRVYISLMNQYTPMVQLTSHRGNQKELEEAVQQEPQLMRKVTAREYEQVVDYALQLGITNAFIQEGDVAKESFIPDFDTTGV
;
A
#
# COMPACT_ATOMS: atom_id res chain seq x y z
N GLU A 1 8.84 -4.02 8.57
CA GLU A 1 9.21 -5.30 9.20
C GLU A 1 10.68 -5.63 8.93
N LYS A 2 11.32 -6.39 9.82
CA LYS A 2 12.74 -6.73 9.69
C LYS A 2 12.90 -7.96 8.78
N ALA A 3 13.86 -7.92 7.86
CA ALA A 3 14.09 -9.00 6.90
C ALA A 3 14.45 -10.34 7.56
N ASP A 4 15.15 -10.33 8.70
CA ASP A 4 15.46 -11.52 9.48
C ASP A 4 14.23 -12.18 10.10
N VAL A 5 13.26 -11.38 10.56
CA VAL A 5 11.97 -11.89 11.05
C VAL A 5 11.18 -12.53 9.91
N ILE A 6 11.17 -11.91 8.73
CA ILE A 6 10.51 -12.49 7.55
C ILE A 6 11.18 -13.79 7.14
N ALA A 7 12.52 -13.85 7.14
CA ALA A 7 13.25 -15.07 6.82
C ALA A 7 12.88 -16.25 7.74
N ALA A 8 12.57 -15.98 9.02
CA ALA A 8 12.13 -17.01 9.97
C ALA A 8 10.72 -17.57 9.66
N LEU A 9 9.97 -16.98 8.73
CA LEU A 9 8.65 -17.45 8.28
C LEU A 9 8.73 -18.45 7.11
N GLU A 10 9.92 -18.80 6.66
CA GLU A 10 10.13 -19.80 5.59
C GLU A 10 9.49 -21.13 5.98
N GLY A 11 8.65 -21.67 5.09
CA GLY A 11 7.88 -22.91 5.34
C GLY A 11 6.66 -22.76 6.25
N LEU A 12 6.39 -21.57 6.79
CA LEU A 12 5.23 -21.30 7.64
C LEU A 12 4.18 -20.42 6.93
N VAL A 13 4.61 -19.63 5.92
CA VAL A 13 3.74 -18.70 5.20
C VAL A 13 3.79 -18.99 3.71
N ASP A 14 2.65 -19.27 3.11
CA ASP A 14 2.51 -19.51 1.68
C ASP A 14 2.21 -18.22 0.90
N ILE A 15 1.45 -17.31 1.49
CA ILE A 15 1.05 -16.07 0.83
C ILE A 15 1.37 -14.89 1.74
N PHE A 16 2.15 -13.93 1.23
CA PHE A 16 2.31 -12.62 1.87
C PHE A 16 1.35 -11.61 1.25
N LEU A 17 0.58 -10.93 2.10
CA LEU A 17 -0.23 -9.78 1.75
C LEU A 17 0.38 -8.56 2.45
N THR A 18 1.23 -7.84 1.75
CA THR A 18 2.05 -6.76 2.32
C THR A 18 1.72 -5.39 1.74
N ASP A 19 1.96 -4.34 2.51
CA ASP A 19 1.83 -2.97 2.05
C ASP A 19 3.18 -2.43 1.56
N PHE A 20 3.19 -1.74 0.42
CA PHE A 20 4.30 -0.91 -0.02
C PHE A 20 3.82 0.53 -0.21
N LYS A 21 4.05 1.39 0.79
CA LYS A 21 3.40 2.70 0.90
C LYS A 21 4.17 3.82 0.23
N TYR A 22 5.50 3.85 0.38
CA TYR A 22 6.33 4.96 -0.03
C TYR A 22 7.58 4.51 -0.78
N MET A 23 7.89 5.19 -1.89
CA MET A 23 9.21 5.21 -2.52
C MET A 23 9.99 6.49 -2.18
N ASP A 24 9.29 7.50 -1.64
CA ASP A 24 9.85 8.77 -1.21
C ASP A 24 10.09 8.74 0.30
N GLY A 25 11.35 8.77 0.72
CA GLY A 25 11.75 8.74 2.13
C GLY A 25 11.37 10.03 2.89
N GLU A 26 11.35 11.17 2.22
CA GLU A 26 10.89 12.42 2.85
C GLU A 26 9.39 12.37 3.13
N LEU A 27 8.60 11.86 2.16
CA LEU A 27 7.17 11.64 2.36
C LEU A 27 6.91 10.64 3.49
N ALA A 28 7.67 9.54 3.53
CA ALA A 28 7.58 8.53 4.58
C ALA A 28 7.93 9.13 5.96
N GLY A 29 8.95 9.98 6.01
CA GLY A 29 9.34 10.71 7.22
C GLY A 29 8.23 11.64 7.73
N ARG A 30 7.62 12.42 6.83
CA ARG A 30 6.52 13.34 7.19
C ARG A 30 5.25 12.61 7.63
N LEU A 31 4.85 11.56 6.91
CA LEU A 31 3.56 10.90 7.16
C LEU A 31 3.59 9.75 8.17
N SER A 32 4.75 9.14 8.36
CA SER A 32 4.88 7.92 9.18
C SER A 32 6.10 7.92 10.10
N HIS A 33 6.84 9.03 10.20
CA HIS A 33 8.10 9.14 10.95
C HIS A 33 9.12 8.05 10.64
N ALA A 34 9.13 7.58 9.37
CA ALA A 34 9.92 6.44 8.91
C ALA A 34 10.66 6.79 7.60
N GLY A 35 11.64 7.71 7.67
CA GLY A 35 12.38 8.17 6.51
C GLY A 35 13.16 7.06 5.78
N ASP A 36 13.49 5.98 6.48
CA ASP A 36 14.14 4.78 5.94
C ASP A 36 13.16 3.72 5.39
N TYR A 37 11.86 4.02 5.40
CA TYR A 37 10.81 3.08 4.96
C TYR A 37 11.09 2.45 3.59
N PRO A 38 11.45 3.20 2.53
CA PRO A 38 11.66 2.60 1.22
C PRO A 38 12.71 1.49 1.24
N GLU A 39 13.82 1.70 1.93
CA GLU A 39 14.91 0.73 2.01
C GLU A 39 14.55 -0.50 2.85
N VAL A 40 13.82 -0.28 3.95
CA VAL A 40 13.33 -1.38 4.80
C VAL A 40 12.27 -2.20 4.07
N ALA A 41 11.33 -1.54 3.38
CA ALA A 41 10.26 -2.20 2.63
C ALA A 41 10.80 -3.02 1.44
N LYS A 42 11.79 -2.49 0.72
CA LYS A 42 12.46 -3.22 -0.38
C LYS A 42 13.11 -4.52 0.11
N ARG A 43 13.88 -4.44 1.20
CA ARG A 43 14.54 -5.63 1.78
C ARG A 43 13.52 -6.65 2.32
N ALA A 44 12.44 -6.17 2.94
CA ALA A 44 11.36 -7.02 3.41
C ALA A 44 10.67 -7.75 2.25
N LEU A 45 10.33 -7.03 1.20
CA LEU A 45 9.66 -7.58 0.01
C LEU A 45 10.57 -8.60 -0.71
N GLU A 46 11.87 -8.32 -0.84
CA GLU A 46 12.84 -9.25 -1.41
C GLU A 46 12.85 -10.59 -0.67
N GLN A 47 12.82 -10.57 0.68
CA GLN A 47 12.74 -11.79 1.47
C GLN A 47 11.42 -12.53 1.28
N MET A 48 10.28 -11.81 1.22
CA MET A 48 8.97 -12.41 0.98
C MET A 48 8.95 -13.15 -0.38
N VAL A 49 9.42 -12.49 -1.43
CA VAL A 49 9.49 -13.09 -2.79
C VAL A 49 10.47 -14.26 -2.83
N LYS A 50 11.59 -14.19 -2.10
CA LYS A 50 12.54 -15.30 -1.99
C LYS A 50 11.92 -16.54 -1.34
N ILE A 51 11.13 -16.36 -0.29
CA ILE A 51 10.47 -17.46 0.44
C ILE A 51 9.37 -18.09 -0.40
N THR A 52 8.54 -17.29 -1.06
CA THR A 52 7.39 -17.82 -1.81
C THR A 52 7.75 -18.32 -3.21
N GLY A 53 8.80 -17.76 -3.83
CA GLY A 53 9.14 -18.03 -5.22
C GLY A 53 8.10 -17.50 -6.21
N GLU A 54 7.90 -18.24 -7.31
CA GLU A 54 6.91 -17.88 -8.33
C GLU A 54 5.46 -18.06 -7.82
N PRO A 55 4.53 -17.18 -8.23
CA PRO A 55 3.13 -17.32 -7.84
C PRO A 55 2.52 -18.61 -8.34
N LEU A 56 1.81 -19.31 -7.45
CA LEU A 56 1.09 -20.55 -7.77
C LEU A 56 -0.40 -20.34 -7.55
N PHE A 57 -1.20 -20.85 -8.49
CA PHE A 57 -2.66 -20.80 -8.46
C PHE A 57 -3.25 -22.21 -8.57
N ASN A 58 -4.39 -22.43 -7.92
CA ASN A 58 -5.15 -23.66 -8.10
C ASN A 58 -5.99 -23.59 -9.39
N LYS A 59 -6.74 -24.66 -9.66
CA LYS A 59 -7.59 -24.79 -10.87
C LYS A 59 -8.73 -23.77 -10.90
N GLU A 60 -9.14 -23.26 -9.76
CA GLU A 60 -10.17 -22.22 -9.59
C GLU A 60 -9.59 -20.79 -9.68
N GLY A 61 -8.29 -20.64 -9.97
CA GLY A 61 -7.62 -19.34 -10.09
C GLY A 61 -7.33 -18.67 -8.76
N MET A 62 -7.37 -19.40 -7.63
CA MET A 62 -7.03 -18.84 -6.33
C MET A 62 -5.55 -19.03 -6.05
N MET A 63 -4.88 -17.96 -5.59
CA MET A 63 -3.46 -18.01 -5.24
C MET A 63 -3.24 -19.00 -4.08
N GLN A 64 -2.27 -19.88 -4.25
CA GLN A 64 -1.84 -20.87 -3.24
C GLN A 64 -0.49 -20.49 -2.66
N ARG A 65 0.34 -19.76 -3.41
CA ARG A 65 1.64 -19.28 -2.97
C ARG A 65 1.98 -17.99 -3.72
N GLY A 66 2.63 -17.06 -3.06
CA GLY A 66 3.10 -15.85 -3.71
C GLY A 66 3.05 -14.62 -2.82
N VAL A 67 3.25 -13.46 -3.45
CA VAL A 67 3.20 -12.15 -2.78
C VAL A 67 2.18 -11.26 -3.47
N ILE A 68 1.28 -10.68 -2.68
CA ILE A 68 0.38 -9.62 -3.10
C ILE A 68 0.84 -8.33 -2.40
N VAL A 69 1.24 -7.35 -3.19
CA VAL A 69 1.66 -6.03 -2.69
C VAL A 69 0.51 -5.05 -2.80
N ARG A 70 0.03 -4.56 -1.66
CA ARG A 70 -0.99 -3.51 -1.62
C ARG A 70 -0.34 -2.14 -1.67
N HIS A 71 -0.86 -1.28 -2.53
CA HIS A 71 -0.49 0.12 -2.58
C HIS A 71 -1.74 1.00 -2.50
N LEU A 72 -1.83 1.78 -1.42
CA LEU A 72 -2.89 2.78 -1.25
C LEU A 72 -2.44 4.10 -1.87
N LEU A 73 -3.17 4.55 -2.90
CA LEU A 73 -2.96 5.88 -3.46
C LEU A 73 -3.36 6.95 -2.44
N LEU A 74 -2.44 7.86 -2.15
CA LEU A 74 -2.70 9.03 -1.32
C LEU A 74 -3.08 10.24 -2.19
N PRO A 75 -4.07 11.06 -1.78
CA PRO A 75 -4.45 12.26 -2.51
C PRO A 75 -3.25 13.19 -2.73
N GLY A 76 -3.05 13.67 -3.95
CA GLY A 76 -1.93 14.54 -4.31
C GLY A 76 -0.60 13.82 -4.56
N HIS A 77 -0.43 12.56 -4.16
CA HIS A 77 0.85 11.84 -4.20
C HIS A 77 0.97 10.82 -5.35
N LYS A 78 0.41 11.13 -6.52
CA LYS A 78 0.51 10.27 -7.72
C LYS A 78 1.96 9.95 -8.12
N LYS A 79 2.91 10.86 -7.87
CA LYS A 79 4.33 10.63 -8.19
C LYS A 79 4.89 9.48 -7.35
N ASN A 80 4.57 9.44 -6.07
CA ASN A 80 4.96 8.35 -5.19
C ASN A 80 4.34 7.02 -5.66
N ALA A 81 3.04 7.00 -5.98
CA ALA A 81 2.36 5.81 -6.46
C ALA A 81 2.99 5.27 -7.77
N LYS A 82 3.26 6.15 -8.72
CA LYS A 82 3.96 5.77 -9.97
C LYS A 82 5.36 5.20 -9.71
N ALA A 83 6.12 5.80 -8.80
CA ALA A 83 7.44 5.30 -8.42
C ALA A 83 7.38 3.91 -7.75
N VAL A 84 6.35 3.66 -6.92
CA VAL A 84 6.10 2.33 -6.33
C VAL A 84 5.79 1.30 -7.43
N LEU A 85 4.86 1.61 -8.34
CA LEU A 85 4.48 0.71 -9.44
C LEU A 85 5.68 0.40 -10.35
N GLN A 86 6.45 1.43 -10.70
CA GLN A 86 7.65 1.27 -11.52
C GLN A 86 8.67 0.34 -10.85
N TYR A 87 8.98 0.58 -9.57
CA TYR A 87 9.90 -0.26 -8.81
C TYR A 87 9.44 -1.72 -8.76
N LEU A 88 8.16 -1.95 -8.44
CA LEU A 88 7.61 -3.30 -8.36
C LEU A 88 7.70 -4.02 -9.69
N TRP A 89 7.35 -3.34 -10.77
CA TRP A 89 7.40 -3.91 -12.11
C TRP A 89 8.83 -4.18 -12.61
N GLU A 90 9.72 -3.19 -12.51
CA GLU A 90 11.11 -3.32 -12.95
C GLU A 90 11.89 -4.38 -12.15
N THR A 91 11.57 -4.57 -10.87
CA THR A 91 12.29 -5.49 -9.99
C THR A 91 11.71 -6.90 -10.04
N TYR A 92 10.39 -7.03 -10.06
CA TYR A 92 9.73 -8.32 -9.87
C TYR A 92 8.90 -8.79 -11.06
N GLY A 93 8.43 -7.88 -11.93
CA GLY A 93 7.57 -8.24 -13.06
C GLY A 93 6.34 -9.03 -12.59
N ASP A 94 6.13 -10.20 -13.18
CA ASP A 94 4.99 -11.08 -12.87
C ASP A 94 5.15 -11.91 -11.57
N ARG A 95 6.27 -11.78 -10.87
CA ARG A 95 6.51 -12.51 -9.61
C ARG A 95 5.73 -11.98 -8.41
N VAL A 96 5.16 -10.79 -8.51
CA VAL A 96 4.29 -10.22 -7.47
C VAL A 96 2.98 -9.78 -8.10
N TYR A 97 1.90 -9.84 -7.32
CA TYR A 97 0.61 -9.27 -7.68
C TYR A 97 0.45 -7.92 -7.00
N ILE A 98 -0.12 -6.95 -7.70
CA ILE A 98 -0.26 -5.58 -7.18
C ILE A 98 -1.74 -5.30 -6.92
N SER A 99 -2.09 -4.90 -5.69
CA SER A 99 -3.42 -4.40 -5.36
C SER A 99 -3.36 -2.88 -5.23
N LEU A 100 -3.83 -2.18 -6.26
CA LEU A 100 -3.88 -0.73 -6.28
C LEU A 100 -5.22 -0.25 -5.70
N MET A 101 -5.15 0.44 -4.56
CA MET A 101 -6.32 0.86 -3.80
C MET A 101 -6.49 2.38 -3.84
N ASN A 102 -7.76 2.84 -3.91
CA ASN A 102 -8.13 4.26 -3.86
C ASN A 102 -8.96 4.63 -2.61
N GLN A 103 -9.16 3.67 -1.71
CA GLN A 103 -10.03 3.82 -0.53
C GLN A 103 -9.38 4.59 0.62
N TYR A 104 -8.74 5.72 0.32
CA TYR A 104 -8.17 6.58 1.35
C TYR A 104 -9.27 7.31 2.13
N THR A 105 -9.21 7.20 3.46
CA THR A 105 -10.09 7.94 4.38
C THR A 105 -9.38 9.22 4.83
N PRO A 106 -9.98 10.41 4.61
CA PRO A 106 -9.37 11.68 5.01
C PRO A 106 -9.07 11.75 6.51
N MET A 107 -7.94 12.33 6.89
CA MET A 107 -7.50 12.45 8.28
C MET A 107 -8.50 13.20 9.17
N VAL A 108 -9.26 14.15 8.61
CA VAL A 108 -10.31 14.87 9.34
C VAL A 108 -11.35 13.94 9.94
N GLN A 109 -11.72 12.87 9.23
CA GLN A 109 -12.69 11.89 9.72
C GLN A 109 -12.12 11.02 10.86
N LEU A 110 -10.81 10.76 10.82
CA LEU A 110 -10.12 9.94 11.85
C LEU A 110 -9.86 10.72 13.14
N THR A 111 -9.63 12.02 13.05
CA THR A 111 -9.29 12.86 14.21
C THR A 111 -10.51 13.39 14.97
N SER A 112 -11.68 13.46 14.34
CA SER A 112 -12.93 13.85 15.00
C SER A 112 -13.28 12.94 16.20
N HIS A 113 -12.74 11.71 16.22
CA HIS A 113 -12.96 10.73 17.29
C HIS A 113 -11.83 10.71 18.36
N ARG A 114 -10.66 11.35 18.13
CA ARG A 114 -9.48 11.26 19.01
C ARG A 114 -8.94 12.56 19.59
N GLY A 115 -9.60 13.69 19.39
CA GLY A 115 -9.45 14.89 20.22
C GLY A 115 -8.12 15.65 20.19
N ASN A 116 -7.17 15.39 19.28
CA ASN A 116 -5.91 16.14 19.22
C ASN A 116 -5.92 17.17 18.09
N GLN A 117 -6.58 18.30 18.34
CA GLN A 117 -6.80 19.39 17.38
C GLN A 117 -5.47 19.99 16.89
N LYS A 118 -4.45 20.03 17.71
CA LYS A 118 -3.13 20.59 17.34
C LYS A 118 -2.40 19.72 16.30
N GLU A 119 -2.39 18.40 16.47
CA GLU A 119 -1.79 17.48 15.49
C GLU A 119 -2.53 17.52 14.15
N LEU A 120 -3.85 17.71 14.19
CA LEU A 120 -4.63 17.89 12.98
C LEU A 120 -4.26 19.19 12.25
N GLU A 121 -4.14 20.31 12.96
CA GLU A 121 -3.77 21.60 12.38
C GLU A 121 -2.37 21.54 11.75
N GLU A 122 -1.41 20.89 12.40
CA GLU A 122 -0.06 20.67 11.86
C GLU A 122 -0.08 19.78 10.61
N ALA A 123 -0.86 18.70 10.62
CA ALA A 123 -1.02 17.80 9.47
C ALA A 123 -1.69 18.51 8.28
N VAL A 124 -2.72 19.35 8.53
CA VAL A 124 -3.39 20.16 7.51
C VAL A 124 -2.42 21.15 6.86
N GLN A 125 -1.53 21.76 7.64
CA GLN A 125 -0.55 22.71 7.12
C GLN A 125 0.52 22.03 6.26
N GLN A 126 0.96 20.83 6.64
CA GLN A 126 2.01 20.10 5.94
C GLN A 126 1.52 19.38 4.68
N GLU A 127 0.34 18.76 4.75
CA GLU A 127 -0.21 17.93 3.67
C GLU A 127 -1.74 18.19 3.50
N PRO A 128 -2.14 19.38 3.03
CA PRO A 128 -3.55 19.74 2.92
C PRO A 128 -4.35 18.81 1.99
N GLN A 129 -3.71 18.16 1.03
CA GLN A 129 -4.35 17.21 0.13
C GLN A 129 -4.86 15.95 0.85
N LEU A 130 -4.30 15.59 2.00
CA LEU A 130 -4.78 14.45 2.81
C LEU A 130 -6.12 14.73 3.53
N MET A 131 -6.64 15.95 3.44
CA MET A 131 -7.95 16.31 3.98
C MET A 131 -9.11 15.94 3.04
N ARG A 132 -8.82 15.44 1.84
CA ARG A 132 -9.81 15.01 0.86
C ARG A 132 -9.60 13.55 0.44
N LYS A 133 -10.60 12.97 -0.19
CA LYS A 133 -10.49 11.68 -0.86
C LYS A 133 -9.62 11.78 -2.13
N VAL A 134 -9.10 10.64 -2.58
CA VAL A 134 -8.52 10.50 -3.91
C VAL A 134 -9.61 10.81 -4.94
N THR A 135 -9.27 11.61 -5.96
CA THR A 135 -10.19 11.86 -7.07
C THR A 135 -10.13 10.72 -8.09
N ALA A 136 -11.23 10.47 -8.80
CA ALA A 136 -11.27 9.49 -9.89
C ALA A 136 -10.14 9.75 -10.91
N ARG A 137 -9.93 11.02 -11.28
CA ARG A 137 -8.86 11.41 -12.22
C ARG A 137 -7.44 11.07 -11.70
N GLU A 138 -7.19 11.21 -10.40
CA GLU A 138 -5.89 10.83 -9.82
C GLU A 138 -5.69 9.33 -9.91
N TYR A 139 -6.74 8.56 -9.60
CA TYR A 139 -6.69 7.10 -9.66
C TYR A 139 -6.50 6.60 -11.09
N GLU A 140 -7.33 7.07 -12.04
CA GLU A 140 -7.24 6.75 -13.46
C GLU A 140 -5.82 7.00 -14.01
N GLN A 141 -5.20 8.13 -13.68
CA GLN A 141 -3.85 8.45 -14.12
C GLN A 141 -2.77 7.52 -13.57
N VAL A 142 -3.00 6.88 -12.43
CA VAL A 142 -2.09 5.88 -11.87
C VAL A 142 -2.36 4.51 -12.48
N VAL A 143 -3.64 4.17 -12.72
CA VAL A 143 -4.03 2.95 -13.46
C VAL A 143 -3.49 3.00 -14.89
N ASP A 144 -3.69 4.10 -15.62
CA ASP A 144 -3.14 4.27 -16.97
C ASP A 144 -1.61 4.08 -16.99
N TYR A 145 -0.93 4.58 -15.97
CA TYR A 145 0.51 4.39 -15.86
C TYR A 145 0.89 2.92 -15.63
N ALA A 146 0.14 2.20 -14.81
CA ALA A 146 0.35 0.77 -14.61
C ALA A 146 0.20 0.00 -15.93
N LEU A 147 -0.83 0.34 -16.72
CA LEU A 147 -1.04 -0.26 -18.05
C LEU A 147 0.08 0.09 -19.03
N GLN A 148 0.58 1.34 -19.02
CA GLN A 148 1.72 1.77 -19.84
C GLN A 148 3.02 1.02 -19.49
N LEU A 149 3.22 0.65 -18.23
CA LEU A 149 4.33 -0.20 -17.80
C LEU A 149 4.19 -1.67 -18.26
N GLY A 150 2.99 -2.08 -18.67
CA GLY A 150 2.69 -3.46 -19.05
C GLY A 150 2.28 -4.34 -17.87
N ILE A 151 1.89 -3.76 -16.73
CA ILE A 151 1.43 -4.52 -15.55
C ILE A 151 0.06 -5.15 -15.88
N THR A 152 0.01 -6.49 -15.88
CA THR A 152 -1.22 -7.28 -16.13
C THR A 152 -1.73 -8.01 -14.89
N ASN A 153 -0.87 -8.21 -13.90
CA ASN A 153 -1.13 -8.90 -12.64
C ASN A 153 -1.51 -7.91 -11.52
N ALA A 154 -2.48 -7.04 -11.81
CA ALA A 154 -2.97 -6.05 -10.86
C ALA A 154 -4.46 -6.24 -10.55
N PHE A 155 -4.80 -6.12 -9.25
CA PHE A 155 -6.17 -5.92 -8.78
C PHE A 155 -6.45 -4.42 -8.73
N ILE A 156 -7.32 -3.96 -9.59
CA ILE A 156 -7.74 -2.56 -9.69
C ILE A 156 -9.13 -2.46 -9.09
N GLN A 157 -9.32 -1.54 -8.15
CA GLN A 157 -10.65 -1.31 -7.59
C GLN A 157 -11.51 -0.54 -8.60
N GLU A 158 -12.62 -1.15 -9.04
CA GLU A 158 -13.67 -0.49 -9.80
C GLU A 158 -14.78 -0.06 -8.84
N GLY A 159 -15.23 1.19 -8.93
CA GLY A 159 -16.39 1.71 -8.20
C GLY A 159 -16.07 2.64 -7.03
N ASP A 160 -17.13 3.02 -6.31
CA ASP A 160 -17.06 3.96 -5.21
C ASP A 160 -16.21 3.44 -4.04
N VAL A 161 -15.46 4.37 -3.48
CA VAL A 161 -14.61 4.21 -2.30
C VAL A 161 -15.34 3.43 -1.19
N ALA A 162 -14.60 2.53 -0.52
CA ALA A 162 -15.10 1.79 0.64
C ALA A 162 -15.94 2.67 1.57
N LYS A 163 -17.10 2.17 1.95
CA LYS A 163 -17.95 2.81 2.95
C LYS A 163 -17.24 2.77 4.30
N GLU A 164 -17.44 3.76 5.14
CA GLU A 164 -16.85 3.85 6.49
C GLU A 164 -17.00 2.57 7.33
N SER A 165 -18.01 1.74 7.02
CA SER A 165 -18.26 0.45 7.68
C SER A 165 -17.14 -0.61 7.55
N PHE A 166 -16.12 -0.38 6.71
CA PHE A 166 -14.96 -1.27 6.57
C PHE A 166 -13.76 -0.85 7.41
N ILE A 167 -13.84 0.28 8.11
CA ILE A 167 -12.79 0.71 9.04
C ILE A 167 -13.23 0.22 10.43
N PRO A 168 -12.55 -0.78 11.01
CA PRO A 168 -12.87 -1.19 12.37
C PRO A 168 -12.59 -0.04 13.34
N ASP A 169 -13.50 0.18 14.27
CA ASP A 169 -13.23 1.04 15.41
C ASP A 169 -12.08 0.44 16.21
N PHE A 170 -10.93 1.11 16.20
CA PHE A 170 -9.78 0.75 17.03
C PHE A 170 -10.02 1.23 18.47
N ASP A 171 -11.05 0.70 19.11
CA ASP A 171 -11.44 1.06 20.48
C ASP A 171 -10.75 0.19 21.56
N THR A 172 -9.78 -0.65 21.14
CA THR A 172 -9.08 -1.61 22.03
C THR A 172 -9.98 -2.66 22.70
N THR A 173 -11.25 -2.76 22.34
CA THR A 173 -12.11 -3.84 22.79
C THR A 173 -11.83 -5.09 21.97
N GLY A 174 -10.97 -5.96 22.47
CA GLY A 174 -10.65 -7.24 21.80
C GLY A 174 -9.21 -7.70 21.89
N VAL A 175 -8.44 -7.17 22.83
CA VAL A 175 -7.14 -7.70 23.23
C VAL A 175 -7.26 -8.31 24.61
#